data_b7e1429d82039b0d302492c9b52301c6
#
_entry.id   b7e1429d82039b0d302492c9b52301c6
#
_cell.length_a   1.000
_cell.length_b   1.000
_cell.length_c   1.000
_cell.angle_alpha   90.00
_cell.angle_beta   90.00
_cell.angle_gamma   90.00
#
_symmetry.space_group_name_H-M   'P 1'
#
loop_
_entity.id
_entity.type
_entity.pdbx_description
1 polymer ?
#
loop_
_entity_poly.entity_id
_entity_poly.type
_entity_poly.pdbx_seq_one_letter_code
_entity_poly.pdbx_strand_id
1 'polypeptide(L)'
;EQFNECGHVVVRISNQDTYIEAILRKLAPDRRIDVAAQSFIQVPWLLRGTNRLAVMHERLARVTQPVFDLAIVDLPYDLSPMREMMQHHVSRTRDAGLTWLRQKILQFARNR
;
A
#
# COMPACT_ATOMS: atom_id res chain seq x y z
N GLU A 1 -2.32 13.27 17.11
CA GLU A 1 -3.56 13.14 17.91
C GLU A 1 -4.71 12.68 17.01
N GLN A 2 -5.11 13.43 15.99
CA GLN A 2 -6.18 13.04 15.05
C GLN A 2 -5.97 11.66 14.40
N PHE A 3 -4.75 11.30 14.06
CA PHE A 3 -4.44 10.02 13.44
C PHE A 3 -4.84 8.81 14.32
N ASN A 4 -4.65 8.92 15.62
CA ASN A 4 -5.01 7.85 16.56
C ASN A 4 -6.51 7.84 16.92
N GLU A 5 -7.19 8.98 16.80
CA GLU A 5 -8.61 9.11 17.12
C GLU A 5 -9.53 8.53 16.06
N CYS A 6 -9.09 8.56 14.79
CA CYS A 6 -9.85 7.96 13.69
C CYS A 6 -9.81 6.43 13.75
N GLY A 7 -10.85 5.79 13.24
CA GLY A 7 -10.82 4.36 12.95
C GLY A 7 -9.96 4.06 11.74
N HIS A 8 -9.25 2.95 11.77
CA HIS A 8 -8.34 2.55 10.69
C HIS A 8 -8.83 1.32 9.97
N VAL A 9 -8.66 1.32 8.64
CA VAL A 9 -8.69 0.14 7.80
C VAL A 9 -7.26 -0.32 7.61
N VAL A 10 -6.96 -1.56 7.97
CA VAL A 10 -5.65 -2.16 7.81
C VAL A 10 -5.72 -3.34 6.86
N VAL A 11 -4.59 -3.73 6.28
CA VAL A 11 -4.52 -4.91 5.41
C VAL A 11 -3.74 -6.00 6.13
N ARG A 12 -4.37 -7.17 6.25
CA ARG A 12 -3.77 -8.38 6.80
C ARG A 12 -3.98 -9.52 5.82
N ILE A 13 -2.90 -10.09 5.33
CA ILE A 13 -2.93 -11.18 4.36
C ILE A 13 -2.71 -12.49 5.10
N SER A 14 -3.67 -13.42 5.01
CA SER A 14 -3.64 -14.70 5.73
C SER A 14 -3.40 -14.53 7.24
N ASN A 15 -4.09 -13.57 7.87
CA ASN A 15 -3.94 -13.18 9.28
C ASN A 15 -2.54 -12.68 9.68
N GLN A 16 -1.72 -12.31 8.71
CA GLN A 16 -0.41 -11.72 8.96
C GLN A 16 -0.40 -10.23 8.61
N ASP A 17 0.30 -9.45 9.42
CA ASP A 17 0.48 -8.03 9.15
C ASP A 17 1.31 -7.85 7.86
N THR A 18 0.92 -6.87 7.06
CA THR A 18 1.77 -6.37 5.98
C THR A 18 3.00 -5.66 6.57
N TYR A 19 4.01 -5.43 5.75
CA TYR A 19 5.22 -4.70 6.15
C TYR A 19 4.90 -3.34 6.78
N ILE A 20 4.00 -2.58 6.15
CA ILE A 20 3.61 -1.26 6.66
C ILE A 20 2.82 -1.35 7.97
N GLU A 21 1.95 -2.33 8.10
CA GLU A 21 1.18 -2.53 9.33
C GLU A 21 2.08 -2.92 10.52
N ALA A 22 3.08 -3.74 10.28
CA ALA A 22 4.06 -4.10 11.31
C ALA A 22 4.83 -2.87 11.83
N ILE A 23 5.15 -1.92 10.95
CA ILE A 23 5.79 -0.64 11.33
C ILE A 23 4.80 0.24 12.11
N LEU A 24 3.60 0.43 11.59
CA LEU A 24 2.60 1.29 12.20
C LEU A 24 2.15 0.81 13.57
N ARG A 25 2.14 -0.49 13.79
CA ARG A 25 1.84 -1.07 15.10
C ARG A 25 2.84 -0.66 16.17
N LYS A 26 4.08 -0.41 15.80
CA LYS A 26 5.13 0.09 16.69
C LYS A 26 5.06 1.61 16.88
N LEU A 27 4.78 2.35 15.81
CA LEU A 27 4.74 3.82 15.82
C LEU A 27 3.45 4.39 16.44
N ALA A 28 2.34 3.72 16.22
CA ALA A 28 1.02 4.13 16.66
C ALA A 28 0.25 2.95 17.27
N PRO A 29 0.70 2.42 18.42
CA PRO A 29 0.09 1.23 19.04
C PRO A 29 -1.35 1.46 19.50
N ASP A 30 -1.71 2.70 19.82
CA ASP A 30 -3.04 3.07 20.32
C ASP A 30 -4.07 3.33 19.20
N ARG A 31 -3.69 3.10 17.95
CA ARG A 31 -4.57 3.21 16.80
C ARG A 31 -5.77 2.28 16.93
N ARG A 32 -6.97 2.82 16.71
CA ARG A 32 -8.18 1.98 16.68
C ARG A 32 -8.32 1.33 15.30
N ILE A 33 -8.29 0.01 15.26
CA ILE A 33 -8.53 -0.76 14.04
C ILE A 33 -10.01 -1.08 13.94
N ASP A 34 -10.69 -0.52 12.94
CA ASP A 34 -12.11 -0.78 12.68
C ASP A 34 -12.32 -1.98 11.75
N VAL A 35 -11.48 -2.10 10.73
CA VAL A 35 -11.63 -3.14 9.71
C VAL A 35 -10.26 -3.67 9.29
N ALA A 36 -10.15 -4.97 9.15
CA ALA A 36 -9.00 -5.63 8.53
C ALA A 36 -9.41 -6.19 7.16
N ALA A 37 -8.85 -5.63 6.09
CA ALA A 37 -9.05 -6.08 4.72
C ALA A 37 -8.01 -7.14 4.35
N GLN A 38 -8.33 -7.96 3.35
CA GLN A 38 -7.44 -9.02 2.86
C GLN A 38 -6.53 -8.55 1.72
N SER A 39 -6.81 -7.39 1.13
CA SER A 39 -5.99 -6.80 0.09
C SER A 39 -6.13 -5.28 0.05
N PHE A 40 -5.12 -4.61 -0.49
CA PHE A 40 -5.13 -3.15 -0.61
C PHE A 40 -6.20 -2.64 -1.57
N ILE A 41 -6.62 -3.43 -2.56
CA ILE A 41 -7.67 -3.00 -3.50
C ILE A 41 -9.06 -2.86 -2.85
N GLN A 42 -9.29 -3.53 -1.73
CA GLN A 42 -10.54 -3.41 -0.97
C GLN A 42 -10.60 -2.13 -0.13
N VAL A 43 -9.46 -1.55 0.21
CA VAL A 43 -9.36 -0.41 1.15
C VAL A 43 -10.21 0.79 0.73
N PRO A 44 -10.17 1.27 -0.52
CA PRO A 44 -10.97 2.42 -0.93
C PRO A 44 -12.48 2.24 -0.71
N TRP A 45 -12.99 1.03 -0.92
CA TRP A 45 -14.40 0.70 -0.68
C TRP A 45 -14.79 0.83 0.79
N LEU A 46 -13.87 0.51 1.69
CA LEU A 46 -14.09 0.54 3.14
C LEU A 46 -13.87 1.93 3.75
N LEU A 47 -13.24 2.83 3.01
CA LEU A 47 -13.03 4.23 3.39
C LEU A 47 -14.15 5.14 2.92
N ARG A 48 -14.72 4.87 1.77
CA ARG A 48 -15.71 5.74 1.12
C ARG A 48 -16.89 6.04 2.05
N GLY A 49 -17.20 7.34 2.20
CA GLY A 49 -18.31 7.79 3.03
C GLY A 49 -18.11 7.62 4.54
N THR A 50 -16.88 7.42 4.98
CA THR A 50 -16.52 7.27 6.39
C THR A 50 -15.43 8.26 6.81
N ASN A 51 -15.19 8.38 8.11
CA ASN A 51 -14.05 9.12 8.67
C ASN A 51 -12.84 8.22 8.95
N ARG A 52 -12.80 7.04 8.34
CA ARG A 52 -11.69 6.11 8.52
C ARG A 52 -10.46 6.54 7.73
N LEU A 53 -9.33 6.13 8.24
CA LEU A 53 -8.01 6.28 7.61
C LEU A 53 -7.45 4.94 7.17
N ALA A 54 -6.62 4.96 6.16
CA ALA A 54 -5.78 3.83 5.80
C ALA A 54 -4.44 4.32 5.29
N VAL A 55 -3.40 3.55 5.56
CA VAL A 55 -2.07 3.79 5.00
C VAL A 55 -1.85 2.78 3.89
N MET A 56 -1.53 3.27 2.71
CA MET A 56 -1.34 2.45 1.53
C MET A 56 -0.31 3.07 0.60
N HIS A 57 0.06 2.34 -0.45
CA HIS A 57 0.98 2.83 -1.46
C HIS A 57 0.43 4.07 -2.17
N GLU A 58 1.24 5.08 -2.31
CA GLU A 58 0.85 6.34 -2.95
C GLU A 58 0.29 6.12 -4.37
N ARG A 59 0.91 5.26 -5.17
CA ARG A 59 0.45 4.98 -6.54
C ARG A 59 -0.98 4.45 -6.59
N LEU A 60 -1.28 3.48 -5.73
CA LEU A 60 -2.64 2.92 -5.65
C LEU A 60 -3.63 3.96 -5.11
N ALA A 61 -3.23 4.71 -4.10
CA ALA A 61 -4.04 5.79 -3.54
C ALA A 61 -4.40 6.83 -4.62
N ARG A 62 -3.44 7.28 -5.42
CA ARG A 62 -3.67 8.26 -6.50
C ARG A 62 -4.60 7.73 -7.60
N VAL A 63 -4.50 6.45 -7.94
CA VAL A 63 -5.38 5.84 -8.96
C VAL A 63 -6.81 5.71 -8.44
N THR A 64 -6.99 5.40 -7.17
CA THR A 64 -8.31 5.16 -6.58
C THR A 64 -8.99 6.43 -6.07
N GLN A 65 -8.23 7.45 -5.72
CA GLN A 65 -8.73 8.73 -5.19
C GLN A 65 -9.89 9.32 -6.01
N PRO A 66 -9.77 9.52 -7.33
CA PRO A 66 -10.84 10.16 -8.09
C PRO A 66 -12.08 9.28 -8.24
N VAL A 67 -11.92 7.96 -8.16
CA VAL A 67 -13.03 7.01 -8.31
C VAL A 67 -13.87 6.92 -7.02
N PHE A 68 -13.21 7.04 -5.87
CA PHE A 68 -13.86 6.84 -4.56
C PHE A 68 -14.05 8.14 -3.77
N ASP A 69 -13.71 9.28 -4.35
CA ASP A 69 -13.80 10.60 -3.71
C ASP A 69 -13.07 10.60 -2.35
N LEU A 70 -11.80 10.22 -2.38
CA LEU A 70 -10.95 10.16 -1.20
C LEU A 70 -9.96 11.33 -1.17
N ALA A 71 -9.57 11.75 0.02
CA ALA A 71 -8.47 12.69 0.22
C ALA A 71 -7.18 11.92 0.53
N ILE A 72 -6.08 12.33 -0.09
CA ILE A 72 -4.74 11.87 0.27
C ILE A 72 -4.13 12.91 1.19
N VAL A 73 -3.71 12.49 2.37
CA VAL A 73 -3.10 13.33 3.39
C VAL A 73 -1.71 12.82 3.76
N ASP A 74 -0.86 13.71 4.22
CA ASP A 74 0.47 13.33 4.65
C ASP A 74 0.42 12.53 5.94
N LEU A 75 1.30 11.54 6.04
CA LEU A 75 1.47 10.76 7.25
C LEU A 75 2.14 11.59 8.35
N PRO A 76 1.67 11.50 9.61
CA PRO A 76 2.33 12.17 10.73
C PRO A 76 3.63 11.48 11.19
N TYR A 77 4.10 10.50 10.47
CA TYR A 77 5.30 9.72 10.74
C TYR A 77 6.23 9.72 9.53
N ASP A 78 7.52 9.80 9.79
CA ASP A 78 8.54 9.67 8.76
C ASP A 78 8.79 8.19 8.46
N LEU A 79 8.23 7.72 7.34
CA LEU A 79 8.40 6.35 6.87
C LEU A 79 9.32 6.32 5.67
N SER A 80 10.27 5.41 5.68
CA SER A 80 11.11 5.16 4.50
C SER A 80 10.25 4.72 3.31
N PRO A 81 10.52 5.24 2.10
CA PRO A 81 9.82 4.81 0.90
C PRO A 81 9.92 3.29 0.71
N MET A 82 8.80 2.68 0.38
CA MET A 82 8.79 1.26 0.03
C MET A 82 9.39 1.07 -1.35
N ARG A 83 10.29 0.11 -1.47
CA ARG A 83 10.93 -0.25 -2.75
C ARG A 83 10.34 -1.55 -3.26
N GLU A 84 9.71 -1.48 -4.41
CA GLU A 84 9.29 -2.67 -5.15
C GLU A 84 10.46 -3.21 -5.96
N MET A 85 10.72 -4.49 -5.84
CA MET A 85 11.84 -5.15 -6.51
C MET A 85 11.35 -6.31 -7.35
N MET A 86 11.99 -6.50 -8.51
CA MET A 86 11.83 -7.67 -9.33
C MET A 86 13.04 -8.59 -9.18
N GLN A 87 12.79 -9.86 -9.04
CA GLN A 87 13.85 -10.86 -9.02
C GLN A 87 13.50 -12.04 -9.94
N HIS A 88 14.52 -12.69 -10.45
CA HIS A 88 14.40 -13.89 -11.25
C HIS A 88 15.54 -14.84 -10.92
N HIS A 89 15.36 -16.12 -11.21
CA HIS A 89 16.42 -17.10 -11.01
C HIS A 89 17.58 -16.84 -11.99
N VAL A 90 18.81 -16.95 -11.52
CA VAL A 90 20.02 -16.67 -12.31
C VAL A 90 20.11 -17.50 -13.60
N SER A 91 19.61 -18.73 -13.59
CA SER A 91 19.59 -19.60 -14.78
C SER A 91 18.72 -19.05 -15.93
N ARG A 92 17.82 -18.13 -15.62
CA ARG A 92 16.89 -17.52 -16.58
C ARG A 92 17.27 -16.10 -17.00
N THR A 93 18.48 -15.68 -16.68
CA THR A 93 18.96 -14.32 -17.01
C THR A 93 18.98 -14.06 -18.52
N ARG A 94 19.20 -15.10 -19.34
CA ARG A 94 19.24 -15.01 -20.80
C ARG A 94 17.91 -15.34 -21.47
N ASP A 95 16.85 -15.60 -20.71
CA ASP A 95 15.52 -15.84 -21.25
C ASP A 95 14.97 -14.56 -21.91
N ALA A 96 14.73 -14.63 -23.23
CA ALA A 96 14.32 -13.46 -24.00
C ALA A 96 12.94 -12.93 -23.56
N GLY A 97 12.00 -13.82 -23.24
CA GLY A 97 10.66 -13.45 -22.78
C GLY A 97 10.69 -12.75 -21.43
N LEU A 98 11.46 -13.27 -20.46
CA LEU A 98 11.63 -12.64 -19.15
C LEU A 98 12.37 -11.31 -19.25
N THR A 99 13.36 -11.20 -20.14
CA THR A 99 14.07 -9.94 -20.38
C THR A 99 13.13 -8.89 -20.95
N TRP A 100 12.32 -9.24 -21.94
CA TRP A 100 11.30 -8.36 -22.50
C TRP A 100 10.30 -7.89 -21.43
N LEU A 101 9.74 -8.83 -20.66
CA LEU A 101 8.77 -8.51 -19.59
C LEU A 101 9.37 -7.56 -18.55
N ARG A 102 10.58 -7.85 -18.11
CA ARG A 102 11.30 -7.03 -17.15
C ARG A 102 11.52 -5.58 -17.65
N GLN A 103 11.91 -5.46 -18.93
CA GLN A 103 12.07 -4.16 -19.57
C GLN A 103 10.74 -3.38 -19.64
N LYS A 104 9.65 -4.05 -19.97
CA LYS A 104 8.32 -3.45 -20.01
C LYS A 104 7.87 -2.96 -18.64
N ILE A 105 8.01 -3.77 -17.61
CA ILE A 105 7.66 -3.38 -16.23
C ILE A 105 8.49 -2.15 -15.80
N LEU A 106 9.80 -2.14 -16.05
CA LEU A 106 10.66 -1.00 -15.73
C LEU A 106 10.28 0.27 -16.49
N GLN A 107 9.92 0.14 -17.76
CA GLN A 107 9.46 1.24 -18.59
C GLN A 107 8.20 1.89 -18.00
N PHE A 108 7.19 1.08 -17.66
CA PHE A 108 5.97 1.59 -17.05
C PHE A 108 6.18 2.16 -15.65
N ALA A 109 7.07 1.57 -14.86
CA ALA A 109 7.37 2.04 -13.53
C ALA A 109 8.08 3.41 -13.51
N ARG A 110 8.86 3.74 -14.55
CA ARG A 110 9.59 5.00 -14.68
C ARG A 110 8.77 6.15 -15.26
N ASN A 111 7.75 5.83 -16.04
CA ASN A 111 6.95 6.82 -16.77
C ASN A 111 5.84 7.47 -15.91
N ARG A 112 6.15 7.74 -14.66
CA ARG A 112 5.20 8.38 -13.73
C ARG A 112 5.78 9.60 -13.07
#